data_748f7c57499ecedaff9ad7ad4bccabc8
#
_entry.id   748f7c57499ecedaff9ad7ad4bccabc8
#
_cell.length_a   1.000
_cell.length_b   1.000
_cell.length_c   1.000
_cell.angle_alpha   90.00
_cell.angle_beta   90.00
_cell.angle_gamma   90.00
#
_symmetry.space_group_name_H-M   'P 1'
#
loop_
_entity.id
_entity.type
_entity.pdbx_description
1 polymer ?
#
loop_
_entity_poly.entity_id
_entity_poly.type
_entity_poly.pdbx_seq_one_letter_code
_entity_poly.pdbx_strand_id
1 'polypeptide(L)'
;LGTFTPAGGEAFLDLSWRPKHDAAFVKAGDEVAYDQFELTPVGSYAPEFTASKLKRNGKTGVYTSKSGTSFGVDAATGLVDRLTIGGRELLSSPIALTIYRVPTENDLNAWAGMNHHWVEEGLDSVSSRLTGITFKNNVVKAQADLLNRMGKEIGKVEYSYSVDASGDFAVSCSFMPDTAMIHNIARLGLTYTMPRKECTSVTYLGRSGETYADRMSAGRIGTYTIDPEKDFHLYVKPKSAGNHMQTRYATFNGGDVRVTSSDGLFQFSAYPYPDAMLMKAQHQSDAVAGDEVTVHLDAEQTGVGTATCGPDVLPKYYVPVVPRTFTFYFSKR
;
A
#
# COMPACT_ATOMS: atom_id res chain seq x y z
N LEU A 1 5.26 -21.63 32.13
CA LEU A 1 4.40 -20.59 31.53
C LEU A 1 3.04 -20.69 32.21
N GLY A 2 2.48 -19.58 32.68
CA GLY A 2 1.16 -19.53 33.31
C GLY A 2 0.03 -19.63 32.26
N THR A 3 -1.22 -19.65 32.74
CA THR A 3 -2.39 -19.54 31.85
C THR A 3 -2.52 -18.10 31.36
N PHE A 4 -2.60 -17.91 30.04
CA PHE A 4 -2.83 -16.60 29.44
C PHE A 4 -4.32 -16.43 29.15
N THR A 5 -4.90 -15.34 29.64
CA THR A 5 -6.28 -14.93 29.30
C THR A 5 -6.20 -13.63 28.53
N PRO A 6 -6.60 -13.57 27.24
CA PRO A 6 -6.61 -12.35 26.47
C PRO A 6 -7.50 -11.30 27.11
N ALA A 7 -6.98 -10.07 27.27
CA ALA A 7 -7.75 -8.92 27.77
C ALA A 7 -8.56 -8.20 26.66
N GLY A 8 -8.64 -8.80 25.47
CA GLY A 8 -9.19 -8.24 24.24
C GLY A 8 -8.09 -7.75 23.29
N GLY A 9 -8.40 -7.70 21.98
CA GLY A 9 -7.43 -7.35 20.94
C GLY A 9 -6.47 -8.49 20.57
N GLU A 10 -5.45 -8.16 19.76
CA GLU A 10 -4.41 -9.11 19.37
C GLU A 10 -3.39 -9.28 20.49
N ALA A 11 -2.94 -10.52 20.69
CA ALA A 11 -1.90 -10.85 21.64
C ALA A 11 -0.85 -11.76 21.01
N PHE A 12 0.40 -11.49 21.35
CA PHE A 12 1.56 -12.23 20.85
C PHE A 12 2.41 -12.69 22.05
N LEU A 13 3.02 -13.88 21.92
CA LEU A 13 4.06 -14.34 22.81
C LEU A 13 5.40 -14.15 22.10
N ASP A 14 6.23 -13.27 22.63
CA ASP A 14 7.60 -13.08 22.15
C ASP A 14 8.56 -13.89 23.01
N LEU A 15 9.38 -14.72 22.37
CA LEU A 15 10.49 -15.41 22.99
C LEU A 15 11.79 -14.75 22.51
N SER A 16 12.72 -14.51 23.44
CA SER A 16 14.00 -13.89 23.17
C SER A 16 15.09 -14.68 23.87
N TRP A 17 16.11 -15.11 23.11
CA TRP A 17 17.28 -15.81 23.64
C TRP A 17 18.43 -14.83 23.75
N ARG A 18 18.98 -14.74 24.97
CA ARG A 18 20.08 -13.80 25.29
C ARG A 18 21.18 -14.52 26.06
N PRO A 19 22.46 -14.38 25.68
CA PRO A 19 23.57 -14.94 26.43
C PRO A 19 23.64 -14.25 27.81
N LYS A 20 23.96 -15.05 28.85
CA LYS A 20 24.15 -14.53 30.23
C LYS A 20 25.53 -13.89 30.41
N HIS A 21 26.48 -14.22 29.57
CA HIS A 21 27.89 -13.79 29.65
C HIS A 21 28.36 -13.35 28.27
N ASP A 22 29.39 -12.49 28.25
CA ASP A 22 30.09 -12.11 27.01
C ASP A 22 30.72 -13.35 26.37
N ALA A 23 30.63 -13.43 25.04
CA ALA A 23 31.29 -14.43 24.21
C ALA A 23 31.92 -13.74 23.00
N ALA A 24 32.65 -14.48 22.17
CA ALA A 24 33.22 -13.94 20.92
C ALA A 24 32.05 -13.37 20.06
N PHE A 25 32.17 -12.09 19.70
CA PHE A 25 31.21 -11.36 18.84
C PHE A 25 29.82 -11.10 19.44
N VAL A 26 29.53 -11.47 20.71
CA VAL A 26 28.24 -11.31 21.35
C VAL A 26 28.42 -10.82 22.78
N LYS A 27 27.65 -9.82 23.18
CA LYS A 27 27.64 -9.31 24.56
C LYS A 27 26.53 -9.95 25.39
N ALA A 28 26.73 -10.02 26.70
CA ALA A 28 25.68 -10.42 27.63
C ALA A 28 24.44 -9.55 27.43
N GLY A 29 23.27 -10.17 27.28
CA GLY A 29 22.02 -9.48 27.04
C GLY A 29 21.69 -9.17 25.57
N ASP A 30 22.61 -9.35 24.62
CA ASP A 30 22.30 -9.24 23.20
C ASP A 30 21.27 -10.29 22.80
N GLU A 31 20.30 -9.92 21.94
CA GLU A 31 19.35 -10.89 21.41
C GLU A 31 19.99 -11.65 20.25
N VAL A 32 20.19 -12.95 20.42
CA VAL A 32 20.83 -13.83 19.44
C VAL A 32 19.82 -14.67 18.63
N ALA A 33 18.62 -14.84 19.16
CA ALA A 33 17.50 -15.46 18.47
C ALA A 33 16.19 -14.99 19.07
N TYR A 34 15.11 -15.10 18.29
CA TYR A 34 13.76 -14.82 18.75
C TYR A 34 12.73 -15.63 17.98
N ASP A 35 11.56 -15.79 18.60
CA ASP A 35 10.33 -16.24 17.96
C ASP A 35 9.15 -15.41 18.45
N GLN A 36 8.13 -15.27 17.60
CA GLN A 36 6.88 -14.62 17.94
C GLN A 36 5.71 -15.55 17.58
N PHE A 37 4.85 -15.81 18.55
CA PHE A 37 3.68 -16.66 18.38
C PHE A 37 2.41 -15.85 18.54
N GLU A 38 1.51 -15.93 17.58
CA GLU A 38 0.19 -15.34 17.66
C GLU A 38 -0.68 -16.16 18.60
N LEU A 39 -1.20 -15.53 19.65
CA LEU A 39 -2.05 -16.17 20.67
C LEU A 39 -3.53 -15.92 20.44
N THR A 40 -3.89 -14.89 19.69
CA THR A 40 -5.27 -14.56 19.32
C THR A 40 -5.34 -14.22 17.83
N PRO A 41 -6.48 -14.49 17.17
CA PRO A 41 -6.67 -14.08 15.77
C PRO A 41 -6.49 -12.58 15.54
N VAL A 42 -6.20 -12.20 14.31
CA VAL A 42 -6.15 -10.79 13.88
C VAL A 42 -7.46 -10.10 14.23
N GLY A 43 -7.37 -8.95 14.90
CA GLY A 43 -8.52 -8.12 15.25
C GLY A 43 -9.08 -7.34 14.03
N SER A 44 -10.28 -6.78 14.17
CA SER A 44 -10.79 -5.82 13.21
C SER A 44 -10.30 -4.41 13.55
N TYR A 45 -9.63 -3.77 12.59
CA TYR A 45 -9.13 -2.40 12.70
C TYR A 45 -9.89 -1.42 11.79
N ALA A 46 -10.62 -1.95 10.80
CA ALA A 46 -11.49 -1.16 9.95
C ALA A 46 -12.65 -0.56 10.78
N PRO A 47 -13.07 0.68 10.50
CA PRO A 47 -14.21 1.29 11.16
C PRO A 47 -15.52 0.58 10.76
N GLU A 48 -16.53 0.66 11.64
CA GLU A 48 -17.91 0.42 11.23
C GLU A 48 -18.33 1.57 10.31
N PHE A 49 -18.41 1.32 9.01
CA PHE A 49 -18.57 2.34 7.99
C PHE A 49 -19.94 2.29 7.33
N THR A 50 -20.65 3.42 7.37
CA THR A 50 -21.90 3.63 6.62
C THR A 50 -21.85 5.01 5.97
N ALA A 51 -21.98 5.05 4.64
CA ALA A 51 -21.95 6.29 3.88
C ALA A 51 -22.99 7.31 4.36
N SER A 52 -22.52 8.48 4.74
CA SER A 52 -23.32 9.60 5.23
C SER A 52 -23.63 10.58 4.10
N LYS A 53 -24.56 11.52 4.38
CA LYS A 53 -24.98 12.51 3.39
C LYS A 53 -23.84 13.41 2.96
N LEU A 54 -23.63 13.50 1.64
CA LEU A 54 -22.67 14.38 0.98
C LEU A 54 -23.37 15.55 0.28
N LYS A 55 -22.77 16.73 0.38
CA LYS A 55 -23.14 17.91 -0.40
C LYS A 55 -22.17 18.05 -1.58
N ARG A 56 -22.70 17.98 -2.79
CA ARG A 56 -21.90 18.16 -4.02
C ARG A 56 -21.84 19.63 -4.40
N ASN A 57 -20.66 20.13 -4.71
CA ASN A 57 -20.45 21.37 -5.43
C ASN A 57 -20.37 21.07 -6.95
N GLY A 58 -21.41 21.41 -7.69
CA GLY A 58 -21.49 21.08 -9.12
C GLY A 58 -20.48 21.82 -10.01
N LYS A 59 -19.88 22.92 -9.52
CA LYS A 59 -18.85 23.66 -10.28
C LYS A 59 -17.44 23.09 -10.12
N THR A 60 -17.13 22.57 -8.93
CA THR A 60 -15.78 22.12 -8.57
C THR A 60 -15.61 20.61 -8.52
N GLY A 61 -16.70 19.83 -8.62
CA GLY A 61 -16.67 18.38 -8.45
C GLY A 61 -16.36 17.93 -7.03
N VAL A 62 -16.41 18.83 -6.03
CA VAL A 62 -16.11 18.52 -4.63
C VAL A 62 -17.34 18.02 -3.90
N TYR A 63 -17.17 16.99 -3.10
CA TYR A 63 -18.16 16.41 -2.20
C TYR A 63 -17.73 16.67 -0.76
N THR A 64 -18.63 17.20 0.06
CA THR A 64 -18.34 17.57 1.45
C THR A 64 -19.34 16.91 2.38
N SER A 65 -18.85 16.26 3.44
CA SER A 65 -19.66 15.69 4.51
C SER A 65 -20.01 16.74 5.59
N LYS A 66 -20.92 16.40 6.48
CA LYS A 66 -21.27 17.27 7.63
C LYS A 66 -20.10 17.39 8.63
N SER A 67 -19.24 16.40 8.72
CA SER A 67 -18.03 16.40 9.57
C SER A 67 -16.90 17.32 9.07
N GLY A 68 -17.02 17.85 7.85
CA GLY A 68 -16.01 18.71 7.23
C GLY A 68 -15.00 17.96 6.34
N THR A 69 -15.01 16.64 6.33
CA THR A 69 -14.23 15.86 5.35
C THR A 69 -14.77 16.12 3.95
N SER A 70 -13.87 16.39 3.02
CA SER A 70 -14.25 16.63 1.61
C SER A 70 -13.27 15.98 0.66
N PHE A 71 -13.76 15.59 -0.51
CA PHE A 71 -12.95 15.05 -1.60
C PHE A 71 -13.41 15.60 -2.95
N GLY A 72 -12.45 15.78 -3.86
CA GLY A 72 -12.71 16.15 -5.26
C GLY A 72 -12.54 14.92 -6.15
N VAL A 73 -13.42 14.82 -7.15
CA VAL A 73 -13.30 13.79 -8.20
C VAL A 73 -13.08 14.51 -9.53
N ASP A 74 -11.96 14.22 -10.16
CA ASP A 74 -11.63 14.74 -11.47
C ASP A 74 -12.59 14.19 -12.53
N ALA A 75 -13.20 15.05 -13.31
CA ALA A 75 -14.26 14.67 -14.26
C ALA A 75 -13.71 13.93 -15.52
N ALA A 76 -12.40 14.04 -15.78
CA ALA A 76 -11.78 13.37 -16.93
C ALA A 76 -11.30 11.97 -16.59
N THR A 77 -10.85 11.75 -15.36
CA THR A 77 -10.24 10.49 -14.91
C THR A 77 -11.15 9.68 -13.98
N GLY A 78 -12.08 10.34 -13.28
CA GLY A 78 -12.89 9.70 -12.24
C GLY A 78 -12.13 9.43 -10.93
N LEU A 79 -10.87 9.87 -10.82
CA LEU A 79 -10.04 9.65 -9.65
C LEU A 79 -10.24 10.76 -8.62
N VAL A 80 -10.03 10.42 -7.35
CA VAL A 80 -9.97 11.43 -6.28
C VAL A 80 -8.62 12.13 -6.37
N ASP A 81 -8.66 13.42 -6.69
CA ASP A 81 -7.49 14.30 -6.85
C ASP A 81 -7.28 15.26 -5.68
N ARG A 82 -8.25 15.38 -4.78
CA ARG A 82 -8.23 16.20 -3.57
C ARG A 82 -8.90 15.43 -2.43
N LEU A 83 -8.28 15.45 -1.26
CA LEU A 83 -8.83 14.84 -0.06
C LEU A 83 -8.46 15.68 1.15
N THR A 84 -9.47 16.31 1.77
CA THR A 84 -9.29 17.10 2.99
C THR A 84 -9.92 16.37 4.16
N ILE A 85 -9.11 16.05 5.17
CA ILE A 85 -9.54 15.47 6.45
C ILE A 85 -9.01 16.35 7.58
N GLY A 86 -9.87 16.73 8.53
CA GLY A 86 -9.45 17.59 9.63
C GLY A 86 -8.94 18.98 9.21
N GLY A 87 -9.35 19.46 8.03
CA GLY A 87 -8.90 20.74 7.46
C GLY A 87 -7.55 20.69 6.76
N ARG A 88 -6.94 19.51 6.60
CA ARG A 88 -5.65 19.31 5.92
C ARG A 88 -5.87 18.67 4.55
N GLU A 89 -5.25 19.23 3.50
CA GLU A 89 -5.20 18.60 2.18
C GLU A 89 -4.10 17.54 2.17
N LEU A 90 -4.50 16.31 1.86
CA LEU A 90 -3.65 15.14 2.01
C LEU A 90 -2.99 14.68 0.69
N LEU A 91 -3.51 15.12 -0.45
CA LEU A 91 -3.06 14.60 -1.74
C LEU A 91 -2.26 15.65 -2.52
N SER A 92 -1.18 15.20 -3.14
CA SER A 92 -0.45 15.93 -4.19
C SER A 92 -0.69 15.31 -5.56
N SER A 93 -1.10 14.03 -5.62
CA SER A 93 -1.53 13.37 -6.85
C SER A 93 -2.79 12.54 -6.60
N PRO A 94 -3.56 12.19 -7.67
CA PRO A 94 -4.76 11.38 -7.53
C PRO A 94 -4.50 9.99 -6.93
N ILE A 95 -5.50 9.46 -6.19
CA ILE A 95 -5.50 8.07 -5.74
C ILE A 95 -5.87 7.18 -6.93
N ALA A 96 -4.96 6.32 -7.36
CA ALA A 96 -5.12 5.46 -8.54
C ALA A 96 -4.76 4.01 -8.25
N LEU A 97 -5.41 3.07 -8.97
CA LEU A 97 -5.02 1.66 -8.98
C LEU A 97 -3.58 1.52 -9.48
N THR A 98 -2.80 0.67 -8.81
CA THR A 98 -1.49 0.24 -9.26
C THR A 98 -1.42 -1.29 -9.31
N ILE A 99 -0.89 -1.82 -10.41
CA ILE A 99 -0.67 -3.26 -10.63
C ILE A 99 0.78 -3.57 -11.00
N TYR A 100 1.63 -2.55 -11.04
CA TYR A 100 3.04 -2.63 -11.41
C TYR A 100 3.92 -2.02 -10.32
N ARG A 101 5.15 -2.51 -10.17
CA ARG A 101 6.17 -1.93 -9.26
C ARG A 101 7.42 -1.56 -10.03
N VAL A 102 8.21 -0.65 -9.50
CA VAL A 102 9.59 -0.44 -9.97
C VAL A 102 10.35 -1.76 -9.79
N PRO A 103 10.83 -2.39 -10.87
CA PRO A 103 11.33 -3.76 -10.80
C PRO A 103 12.57 -3.88 -9.92
N THR A 104 12.62 -4.93 -9.12
CA THR A 104 13.84 -5.33 -8.38
C THR A 104 14.84 -6.01 -9.32
N GLU A 105 16.08 -6.25 -8.86
CA GLU A 105 17.06 -7.00 -9.66
C GLU A 105 16.58 -8.43 -9.96
N ASN A 106 15.86 -9.05 -9.05
CA ASN A 106 15.26 -10.36 -9.28
C ASN A 106 14.18 -10.30 -10.37
N ASP A 107 13.35 -9.26 -10.35
CA ASP A 107 12.34 -9.06 -11.39
C ASP A 107 12.96 -8.84 -12.78
N LEU A 108 14.13 -8.17 -12.84
CA LEU A 108 14.82 -7.81 -14.09
C LEU A 108 15.63 -8.94 -14.70
N ASN A 109 15.86 -10.05 -13.99
CA ASN A 109 16.65 -11.15 -14.52
C ASN A 109 16.04 -11.70 -15.82
N ALA A 110 16.83 -11.70 -16.90
CA ALA A 110 16.38 -12.09 -18.24
C ALA A 110 15.96 -13.57 -18.38
N TRP A 111 16.36 -14.43 -17.44
CA TRP A 111 16.11 -15.88 -17.50
C TRP A 111 14.87 -16.32 -16.75
N ALA A 112 14.59 -15.66 -15.63
CA ALA A 112 13.54 -16.09 -14.72
C ALA A 112 12.79 -14.92 -14.05
N GLY A 113 13.18 -13.66 -14.27
CA GLY A 113 12.56 -12.51 -13.62
C GLY A 113 11.21 -12.18 -14.23
N MET A 114 10.27 -11.78 -13.38
CA MET A 114 8.88 -11.54 -13.76
C MET A 114 8.67 -10.33 -14.66
N ASN A 115 9.58 -9.36 -14.62
CA ASN A 115 9.40 -8.08 -15.30
C ASN A 115 9.28 -8.21 -16.81
N HIS A 116 9.92 -9.19 -17.46
CA HIS A 116 9.79 -9.36 -18.90
C HIS A 116 8.34 -9.70 -19.29
N HIS A 117 7.63 -10.53 -18.53
CA HIS A 117 6.22 -10.80 -18.74
C HIS A 117 5.38 -9.55 -18.56
N TRP A 118 5.61 -8.77 -17.49
CA TRP A 118 4.87 -7.53 -17.27
C TRP A 118 5.07 -6.52 -18.41
N VAL A 119 6.30 -6.42 -18.94
CA VAL A 119 6.62 -5.53 -20.07
C VAL A 119 6.05 -6.04 -21.39
N GLU A 120 6.08 -7.35 -21.65
CA GLU A 120 5.45 -7.96 -22.82
C GLU A 120 3.94 -7.74 -22.85
N GLU A 121 3.30 -7.85 -21.69
CA GLU A 121 1.87 -7.56 -21.51
C GLU A 121 1.57 -6.05 -21.45
N GLY A 122 2.60 -5.20 -21.41
CA GLY A 122 2.49 -3.73 -21.38
C GLY A 122 2.02 -3.16 -20.07
N LEU A 123 2.26 -3.88 -18.96
CA LEU A 123 1.85 -3.46 -17.59
C LEU A 123 2.77 -2.40 -17.00
N ASP A 124 3.93 -2.17 -17.57
CA ASP A 124 4.88 -1.11 -17.20
C ASP A 124 4.35 0.31 -17.45
N SER A 125 3.23 0.43 -18.15
CA SER A 125 2.51 1.69 -18.37
C SER A 125 1.01 1.41 -18.56
N VAL A 126 0.27 1.37 -17.45
CA VAL A 126 -1.18 1.21 -17.45
C VAL A 126 -1.85 2.57 -17.34
N SER A 127 -2.84 2.79 -18.17
CA SER A 127 -3.72 3.96 -18.12
C SER A 127 -5.17 3.54 -17.94
N SER A 128 -6.01 4.47 -17.53
CA SER A 128 -7.46 4.25 -17.42
C SER A 128 -8.23 5.19 -18.34
N ARG A 129 -9.25 4.65 -19.02
CA ARG A 129 -10.21 5.41 -19.81
C ARG A 129 -11.53 5.43 -19.09
N LEU A 130 -11.90 6.60 -18.54
CA LEU A 130 -13.15 6.78 -17.84
C LEU A 130 -14.35 6.44 -18.74
N THR A 131 -15.27 5.61 -18.25
CA THR A 131 -16.51 5.22 -18.94
C THR A 131 -17.74 5.82 -18.29
N GLY A 132 -17.68 6.23 -17.02
CA GLY A 132 -18.79 6.91 -16.36
C GLY A 132 -18.53 7.29 -14.91
N ILE A 133 -19.22 8.34 -14.47
CA ILE A 133 -19.29 8.76 -13.07
C ILE A 133 -20.74 8.85 -12.65
N THR A 134 -21.08 8.27 -11.51
CA THR A 134 -22.42 8.37 -10.92
C THR A 134 -22.34 8.82 -9.47
N PHE A 135 -23.37 9.51 -8.99
CA PHE A 135 -23.54 9.86 -7.59
C PHE A 135 -24.93 9.40 -7.14
N LYS A 136 -24.96 8.36 -6.31
CA LYS A 136 -26.22 7.79 -5.81
C LYS A 136 -26.00 7.27 -4.38
N ASN A 137 -27.01 7.43 -3.51
CA ASN A 137 -26.99 6.94 -2.13
C ASN A 137 -25.73 7.40 -1.34
N ASN A 138 -25.30 8.66 -1.56
CA ASN A 138 -24.11 9.26 -0.93
C ASN A 138 -22.78 8.59 -1.30
N VAL A 139 -22.74 7.79 -2.36
CA VAL A 139 -21.54 7.18 -2.92
C VAL A 139 -21.32 7.72 -4.32
N VAL A 140 -20.09 8.17 -4.58
CA VAL A 140 -19.62 8.48 -5.93
C VAL A 140 -18.97 7.24 -6.49
N LYS A 141 -19.37 6.80 -7.67
CA LYS A 141 -18.76 5.69 -8.39
C LYS A 141 -18.18 6.20 -9.70
N ALA A 142 -16.94 5.78 -9.98
CA ALA A 142 -16.29 6.02 -11.25
C ALA A 142 -15.88 4.68 -11.86
N GLN A 143 -16.20 4.46 -13.15
CA GLN A 143 -15.90 3.26 -13.89
C GLN A 143 -14.94 3.58 -15.03
N ALA A 144 -13.94 2.76 -15.24
CA ALA A 144 -12.97 2.93 -16.31
C ALA A 144 -12.51 1.59 -16.90
N ASP A 145 -12.18 1.60 -18.18
CA ASP A 145 -11.44 0.53 -18.81
C ASP A 145 -9.94 0.73 -18.51
N LEU A 146 -9.26 -0.36 -18.21
CA LEU A 146 -7.81 -0.37 -18.03
C LEU A 146 -7.14 -0.69 -19.37
N LEU A 147 -6.17 0.13 -19.74
CA LEU A 147 -5.44 0.00 -21.01
C LEU A 147 -3.96 -0.20 -20.71
N ASN A 148 -3.34 -1.18 -21.35
CA ASN A 148 -1.91 -1.39 -21.28
C ASN A 148 -1.13 -0.38 -22.15
N ARG A 149 0.20 -0.44 -22.11
CA ARG A 149 1.08 0.45 -22.89
C ARG A 149 0.75 0.49 -24.40
N MET A 150 0.23 -0.61 -24.97
CA MET A 150 -0.16 -0.70 -26.37
C MET A 150 -1.58 -0.17 -26.64
N GLY A 151 -2.27 0.36 -25.62
CA GLY A 151 -3.65 0.86 -25.73
C GLY A 151 -4.70 -0.25 -25.82
N LYS A 152 -4.35 -1.51 -25.53
CA LYS A 152 -5.30 -2.63 -25.47
C LYS A 152 -5.98 -2.67 -24.11
N GLU A 153 -7.28 -2.97 -24.11
CA GLU A 153 -8.02 -3.20 -22.87
C GLU A 153 -7.54 -4.48 -22.18
N ILE A 154 -7.18 -4.36 -20.90
CA ILE A 154 -6.67 -5.45 -20.06
C ILE A 154 -7.58 -5.73 -18.86
N GLY A 155 -8.71 -5.07 -18.80
CA GLY A 155 -9.70 -5.22 -17.74
C GLY A 155 -10.42 -3.92 -17.43
N LYS A 156 -11.14 -3.92 -16.32
CA LYS A 156 -11.93 -2.78 -15.86
C LYS A 156 -11.65 -2.47 -14.40
N VAL A 157 -11.88 -1.23 -14.02
CA VAL A 157 -11.84 -0.80 -12.61
C VAL A 157 -13.09 0.01 -12.28
N GLU A 158 -13.67 -0.24 -11.12
CA GLU A 158 -14.69 0.62 -10.50
C GLU A 158 -14.14 1.15 -9.18
N TYR A 159 -14.15 2.47 -9.02
CA TYR A 159 -13.91 3.13 -7.75
C TYR A 159 -15.22 3.52 -7.10
N SER A 160 -15.31 3.40 -5.77
CA SER A 160 -16.42 3.94 -4.99
C SER A 160 -15.86 4.82 -3.87
N TYR A 161 -16.35 6.05 -3.77
CA TYR A 161 -15.91 7.04 -2.81
C TYR A 161 -17.06 7.47 -1.92
N SER A 162 -16.85 7.50 -0.62
CA SER A 162 -17.85 7.94 0.35
C SER A 162 -17.21 8.43 1.64
N VAL A 163 -18.00 9.10 2.47
CA VAL A 163 -17.59 9.54 3.81
C VAL A 163 -18.69 9.12 4.79
N ASP A 164 -18.31 8.62 5.95
CA ASP A 164 -19.25 8.25 6.99
C ASP A 164 -19.63 9.46 7.88
N ALA A 165 -20.42 9.23 8.93
CA ALA A 165 -20.85 10.28 9.83
C ALA A 165 -19.74 10.83 10.73
N SER A 166 -18.71 10.04 11.03
CA SER A 166 -17.53 10.44 11.81
C SER A 166 -16.53 11.26 10.98
N GLY A 167 -16.62 11.17 9.67
CA GLY A 167 -15.73 11.87 8.75
C GLY A 167 -14.65 10.97 8.17
N ASP A 168 -14.75 9.68 8.37
CA ASP A 168 -13.86 8.71 7.74
C ASP A 168 -14.15 8.64 6.25
N PHE A 169 -13.13 8.76 5.43
CA PHE A 169 -13.23 8.62 3.98
C PHE A 169 -12.92 7.19 3.57
N ALA A 170 -13.77 6.60 2.74
CA ALA A 170 -13.56 5.29 2.15
C ALA A 170 -13.32 5.39 0.65
N VAL A 171 -12.28 4.73 0.18
CA VAL A 171 -12.03 4.42 -1.22
C VAL A 171 -12.06 2.91 -1.41
N SER A 172 -13.05 2.44 -2.16
CA SER A 172 -13.16 1.04 -2.59
C SER A 172 -12.76 0.94 -4.05
N CYS A 173 -11.94 -0.06 -4.36
CA CYS A 173 -11.48 -0.36 -5.71
C CYS A 173 -11.88 -1.79 -6.08
N SER A 174 -12.65 -1.94 -7.14
CA SER A 174 -13.00 -3.24 -7.73
C SER A 174 -12.20 -3.42 -9.02
N PHE A 175 -11.22 -4.29 -8.97
CA PHE A 175 -10.38 -4.68 -10.10
C PHE A 175 -10.98 -5.90 -10.80
N MET A 176 -11.22 -5.80 -12.09
CA MET A 176 -11.80 -6.83 -12.95
C MET A 176 -10.86 -7.07 -14.14
N PRO A 177 -9.79 -7.89 -13.96
CA PRO A 177 -8.83 -8.16 -15.03
C PRO A 177 -9.41 -9.00 -16.15
N ASP A 178 -8.89 -8.80 -17.37
CA ASP A 178 -9.03 -9.76 -18.45
C ASP A 178 -7.90 -10.80 -18.35
N THR A 179 -8.24 -11.99 -17.87
CA THR A 179 -7.26 -13.07 -17.64
C THR A 179 -6.70 -13.69 -18.93
N ALA A 180 -7.24 -13.33 -20.10
CA ALA A 180 -6.65 -13.67 -21.36
C ALA A 180 -5.52 -12.71 -21.77
N MET A 181 -5.46 -11.53 -21.13
CA MET A 181 -4.52 -10.46 -21.45
C MET A 181 -3.43 -10.26 -20.41
N ILE A 182 -3.67 -10.68 -19.17
CA ILE A 182 -2.73 -10.58 -18.05
C ILE A 182 -2.63 -11.92 -17.31
N HIS A 183 -1.41 -12.37 -17.02
CA HIS A 183 -1.18 -13.65 -16.35
C HIS A 183 -0.67 -13.49 -14.91
N ASN A 184 0.06 -12.43 -14.63
CA ASN A 184 0.48 -12.06 -13.28
C ASN A 184 0.70 -10.56 -13.17
N ILE A 185 0.67 -10.05 -11.94
CA ILE A 185 0.87 -8.63 -11.64
C ILE A 185 1.84 -8.47 -10.47
N ALA A 186 2.56 -7.36 -10.45
CA ALA A 186 3.55 -7.09 -9.41
C ALA A 186 2.89 -6.78 -8.06
N ARG A 187 1.77 -6.08 -8.08
CA ARG A 187 1.00 -5.65 -6.90
C ARG A 187 -0.47 -5.46 -7.28
N LEU A 188 -1.32 -5.38 -6.29
CA LEU A 188 -2.70 -4.95 -6.41
C LEU A 188 -3.01 -3.98 -5.28
N GLY A 189 -3.09 -2.69 -5.60
CA GLY A 189 -3.26 -1.67 -4.56
C GLY A 189 -3.60 -0.30 -5.13
N LEU A 190 -3.49 0.70 -4.28
CA LEU A 190 -3.63 2.10 -4.62
C LEU A 190 -2.29 2.83 -4.45
N THR A 191 -2.03 3.78 -5.33
CA THR A 191 -0.89 4.70 -5.21
C THR A 191 -1.35 6.14 -5.27
N TYR A 192 -0.67 7.02 -4.54
CA TYR A 192 -0.83 8.47 -4.56
C TYR A 192 0.40 9.14 -3.96
N THR A 193 0.51 10.46 -4.09
CA THR A 193 1.53 11.22 -3.39
C THR A 193 0.89 12.15 -2.36
N MET A 194 1.61 12.39 -1.25
CA MET A 194 1.26 13.33 -0.19
C MET A 194 2.31 14.43 -0.09
N PRO A 195 1.95 15.66 0.30
CA PRO A 195 2.95 16.64 0.71
C PRO A 195 3.78 16.10 1.88
N ARG A 196 5.09 16.24 1.84
CA ARG A 196 5.99 15.69 2.88
C ARG A 196 5.65 16.18 4.29
N LYS A 197 5.14 17.43 4.42
CA LYS A 197 4.67 17.97 5.69
C LYS A 197 3.48 17.22 6.29
N GLU A 198 2.69 16.53 5.46
CA GLU A 198 1.54 15.70 5.89
C GLU A 198 1.95 14.22 6.12
N CYS A 199 3.21 13.86 5.77
CA CYS A 199 3.81 12.54 5.99
C CYS A 199 5.23 12.68 6.52
N THR A 200 5.39 13.23 7.73
CA THR A 200 6.70 13.42 8.37
C THR A 200 7.27 12.14 8.93
N SER A 201 6.39 11.21 9.32
CA SER A 201 6.71 9.84 9.72
C SER A 201 5.46 8.97 9.58
N VAL A 202 5.62 7.66 9.61
CA VAL A 202 4.49 6.72 9.62
C VAL A 202 4.59 5.83 10.84
N THR A 203 3.54 5.85 11.69
CA THR A 203 3.39 4.92 12.81
C THR A 203 2.43 3.82 12.41
N TYR A 204 2.87 2.56 12.43
CA TYR A 204 2.07 1.44 11.98
C TYR A 204 2.12 0.26 12.96
N LEU A 205 1.08 -0.56 12.95
CA LEU A 205 1.04 -1.89 13.58
C LEU A 205 1.13 -2.92 12.46
N GLY A 206 2.25 -3.63 12.39
CA GLY A 206 2.55 -4.57 11.33
C GLY A 206 3.90 -5.24 11.54
N ARG A 207 4.47 -5.86 10.51
CA ARG A 207 5.80 -6.47 10.59
C ARG A 207 6.91 -5.42 10.53
N SER A 208 7.92 -5.59 11.40
CA SER A 208 9.11 -4.73 11.43
C SER A 208 9.97 -4.92 10.18
N GLY A 209 10.60 -3.82 9.77
CA GLY A 209 11.55 -3.80 8.65
C GLY A 209 10.88 -4.02 7.29
N GLU A 210 11.70 -4.07 6.26
CA GLU A 210 11.24 -4.36 4.90
C GLU A 210 10.85 -5.83 4.77
N THR A 211 9.61 -6.10 4.36
CA THR A 211 9.05 -7.46 4.27
C THR A 211 8.24 -7.64 3.00
N TYR A 212 8.29 -8.86 2.43
CA TYR A 212 7.52 -9.29 1.26
C TYR A 212 6.91 -10.67 1.52
N ALA A 213 5.98 -11.12 0.69
CA ALA A 213 5.25 -12.37 0.88
C ALA A 213 6.16 -13.59 1.11
N ASP A 214 7.31 -13.63 0.46
CA ASP A 214 8.35 -14.67 0.58
C ASP A 214 9.50 -14.27 1.54
N ARG A 215 9.44 -13.11 2.22
CA ARG A 215 10.46 -12.57 3.12
C ARG A 215 9.85 -11.87 4.33
N MET A 216 9.17 -12.65 5.18
CA MET A 216 8.47 -12.12 6.37
C MET A 216 9.05 -12.60 7.69
N SER A 217 9.77 -13.73 7.70
CA SER A 217 10.12 -14.45 8.93
C SER A 217 11.01 -13.65 9.88
N ALA A 218 11.81 -12.70 9.35
CA ALA A 218 12.66 -11.83 10.15
C ALA A 218 11.93 -10.64 10.78
N GLY A 219 10.66 -10.37 10.40
CA GLY A 219 9.89 -9.25 10.95
C GLY A 219 8.97 -9.71 12.07
N ARG A 220 8.92 -8.97 13.19
CA ARG A 220 7.94 -9.17 14.27
C ARG A 220 6.74 -8.25 14.08
N ILE A 221 5.56 -8.70 14.45
CA ILE A 221 4.40 -7.84 14.58
C ILE A 221 4.59 -6.95 15.81
N GLY A 222 4.44 -5.66 15.60
CA GLY A 222 4.57 -4.65 16.65
C GLY A 222 4.17 -3.27 16.14
N THR A 223 4.20 -2.29 17.05
CA THR A 223 4.00 -0.89 16.67
C THR A 223 5.35 -0.24 16.42
N TYR A 224 5.53 0.29 15.22
CA TYR A 224 6.77 0.92 14.78
C TYR A 224 6.48 2.31 14.24
N THR A 225 7.50 3.17 14.28
CA THR A 225 7.47 4.48 13.64
C THR A 225 8.67 4.59 12.71
N ILE A 226 8.41 4.89 11.45
CA ILE A 226 9.43 5.06 10.42
C ILE A 226 9.47 6.52 9.93
N ASP A 227 10.64 6.95 9.50
CA ASP A 227 10.87 8.13 8.68
C ASP A 227 10.90 7.65 7.21
N PRO A 228 10.02 8.15 6.32
CA PRO A 228 9.91 7.67 4.94
C PRO A 228 11.22 7.68 4.15
N GLU A 229 12.12 8.62 4.44
CA GLU A 229 13.41 8.69 3.74
C GLU A 229 14.42 7.68 4.29
N LYS A 230 14.45 7.47 5.61
CA LYS A 230 15.43 6.59 6.26
C LYS A 230 15.05 5.13 6.18
N ASP A 231 13.75 4.84 6.12
CA ASP A 231 13.22 3.49 6.00
C ASP A 231 13.40 2.91 4.60
N PHE A 232 13.36 3.78 3.57
CA PHE A 232 13.55 3.37 2.19
C PHE A 232 15.02 3.00 1.92
N HIS A 233 15.29 1.73 1.65
CA HIS A 233 16.63 1.31 1.27
C HIS A 233 16.92 1.70 -0.18
N LEU A 234 17.78 2.70 -0.33
CA LEU A 234 18.23 3.14 -1.65
C LEU A 234 19.33 2.19 -2.14
N TYR A 235 18.95 1.19 -2.93
CA TYR A 235 19.87 0.25 -3.56
C TYR A 235 20.83 0.94 -4.53
N VAL A 236 21.98 0.31 -4.85
CA VAL A 236 22.99 0.84 -5.80
C VAL A 236 22.33 1.30 -7.10
N LYS A 237 21.44 0.48 -7.65
CA LYS A 237 20.48 0.87 -8.67
C LYS A 237 19.10 0.99 -7.99
N PRO A 238 18.54 2.20 -7.92
CA PRO A 238 17.27 2.44 -7.25
C PRO A 238 16.13 1.59 -7.79
N LYS A 239 15.26 1.10 -6.91
CA LYS A 239 14.15 0.22 -7.22
C LYS A 239 13.11 0.22 -6.08
N SER A 240 12.00 -0.52 -6.22
CA SER A 240 11.04 -0.71 -5.15
C SER A 240 11.70 -1.25 -3.89
N ALA A 241 11.40 -0.64 -2.74
CA ALA A 241 11.85 -1.01 -1.42
C ALA A 241 10.87 -0.51 -0.34
N GLY A 242 11.13 -0.82 0.93
CA GLY A 242 10.39 -0.28 2.08
C GLY A 242 8.96 -0.80 2.21
N ASN A 243 8.66 -2.01 1.74
CA ASN A 243 7.34 -2.60 1.91
C ASN A 243 7.16 -3.19 3.32
N HIS A 244 6.03 -2.89 3.97
CA HIS A 244 5.65 -3.40 5.28
C HIS A 244 4.42 -4.28 5.19
N MET A 245 4.60 -5.57 5.46
CA MET A 245 3.54 -6.55 5.38
C MET A 245 2.71 -6.69 6.67
N GLN A 246 1.54 -7.30 6.52
CA GLN A 246 0.63 -7.60 7.63
C GLN A 246 0.34 -6.36 8.48
N THR A 247 0.20 -5.22 7.82
CA THR A 247 -0.15 -3.95 8.46
C THR A 247 -1.63 -3.94 8.83
N ARG A 248 -1.93 -3.65 10.09
CA ARG A 248 -3.29 -3.49 10.61
C ARG A 248 -3.78 -2.07 10.43
N TYR A 249 -2.90 -1.14 10.67
CA TYR A 249 -3.09 0.28 10.40
C TYR A 249 -1.76 0.97 10.13
N ALA A 250 -1.80 2.03 9.35
CA ALA A 250 -0.70 2.98 9.19
C ALA A 250 -1.21 4.39 9.46
N THR A 251 -0.55 5.14 10.34
CA THR A 251 -0.87 6.54 10.67
C THR A 251 0.19 7.44 10.07
N PHE A 252 -0.20 8.28 9.14
CA PHE A 252 0.65 9.28 8.51
C PHE A 252 0.69 10.50 9.41
N ASN A 253 1.80 10.64 10.15
CA ASN A 253 2.00 11.73 11.09
C ASN A 253 2.35 13.01 10.32
N GLY A 254 1.83 14.14 10.79
CA GLY A 254 1.81 15.41 10.05
C GLY A 254 0.42 15.68 9.50
N GLY A 255 -0.15 14.77 8.73
CA GLY A 255 -1.55 14.78 8.31
C GLY A 255 -2.52 14.29 9.37
N ASP A 256 -2.02 13.59 10.39
CA ASP A 256 -2.81 12.96 11.47
C ASP A 256 -3.93 12.08 10.94
N VAL A 257 -3.60 11.29 9.90
CA VAL A 257 -4.53 10.40 9.23
C VAL A 257 -4.09 8.96 9.37
N ARG A 258 -5.01 8.12 9.84
CA ARG A 258 -4.84 6.67 9.93
C ARG A 258 -5.50 6.01 8.73
N VAL A 259 -4.77 5.05 8.12
CA VAL A 259 -5.31 4.17 7.09
C VAL A 259 -5.49 2.76 7.67
N THR A 260 -6.63 2.14 7.34
CA THR A 260 -6.97 0.75 7.63
C THR A 260 -7.58 0.11 6.37
N SER A 261 -7.68 -1.22 6.36
CA SER A 261 -8.25 -1.98 5.23
C SER A 261 -9.46 -2.79 5.64
N SER A 262 -10.44 -2.93 4.73
CA SER A 262 -11.57 -3.86 4.89
C SER A 262 -11.13 -5.32 5.02
N ASP A 263 -9.98 -5.66 4.46
CA ASP A 263 -9.42 -7.01 4.49
C ASP A 263 -8.74 -7.33 5.84
N GLY A 264 -8.69 -6.36 6.76
CA GLY A 264 -8.06 -6.46 8.07
C GLY A 264 -6.55 -6.28 8.03
N LEU A 265 -5.88 -6.87 7.04
CA LEU A 265 -4.44 -6.74 6.81
C LEU A 265 -4.18 -6.18 5.42
N PHE A 266 -3.16 -5.34 5.32
CA PHE A 266 -2.68 -4.81 4.04
C PHE A 266 -1.15 -4.67 4.06
N GLN A 267 -0.60 -4.14 3.00
CA GLN A 267 0.81 -3.79 2.90
C GLN A 267 0.92 -2.31 2.56
N PHE A 268 2.00 -1.66 2.97
CA PHE A 268 2.26 -0.29 2.55
C PHE A 268 3.75 -0.05 2.35
N SER A 269 4.05 0.94 1.53
CA SER A 269 5.34 1.62 1.49
C SER A 269 5.13 3.13 1.37
N ALA A 270 6.07 3.91 1.92
CA ALA A 270 6.04 5.36 1.88
C ALA A 270 7.48 5.89 1.75
N TYR A 271 7.77 6.65 0.69
CA TYR A 271 9.13 7.15 0.41
C TYR A 271 9.11 8.43 -0.42
N PRO A 272 10.13 9.31 -0.27
CA PRO A 272 10.14 10.63 -0.92
C PRO A 272 10.70 10.59 -2.35
N TYR A 273 10.49 9.51 -3.08
CA TYR A 273 10.96 9.33 -4.46
C TYR A 273 9.77 9.00 -5.37
N PRO A 274 9.54 9.72 -6.47
CA PRO A 274 8.57 9.32 -7.48
C PRO A 274 8.98 7.99 -8.14
N ASP A 275 8.04 7.05 -8.33
CA ASP A 275 8.31 5.77 -9.02
C ASP A 275 8.93 5.98 -10.40
N ALA A 276 8.46 7.01 -11.15
CA ALA A 276 9.01 7.36 -12.45
C ALA A 276 10.48 7.79 -12.40
N MET A 277 10.95 8.34 -11.28
CA MET A 277 12.37 8.63 -11.04
C MET A 277 13.13 7.34 -10.77
N LEU A 278 12.64 6.49 -9.87
CA LEU A 278 13.27 5.21 -9.55
C LEU A 278 13.40 4.30 -10.77
N MET A 279 12.39 4.30 -11.66
CA MET A 279 12.42 3.56 -12.94
C MET A 279 13.56 3.99 -13.86
N LYS A 280 13.94 5.27 -13.84
CA LYS A 280 14.99 5.83 -14.72
C LYS A 280 16.37 5.82 -14.09
N ALA A 281 16.44 5.83 -12.77
CA ALA A 281 17.70 5.91 -12.03
C ALA A 281 18.61 4.71 -12.31
N GLN A 282 19.87 4.96 -12.57
CA GLN A 282 20.91 3.94 -12.74
C GLN A 282 21.84 3.87 -11.52
N HIS A 283 21.91 4.96 -10.73
CA HIS A 283 22.75 5.09 -9.55
C HIS A 283 21.97 5.77 -8.41
N GLN A 284 22.40 5.59 -7.19
CA GLN A 284 21.81 6.25 -6.01
C GLN A 284 21.74 7.77 -6.16
N SER A 285 22.75 8.38 -6.78
CA SER A 285 22.82 9.81 -7.02
C SER A 285 21.73 10.36 -7.95
N ASP A 286 21.08 9.49 -8.73
CA ASP A 286 20.00 9.86 -9.64
C ASP A 286 18.66 9.97 -8.92
N ALA A 287 18.55 9.39 -7.72
CA ALA A 287 17.35 9.44 -6.89
C ALA A 287 17.50 10.57 -5.86
N VAL A 288 16.76 11.64 -6.08
CA VAL A 288 16.74 12.82 -5.21
C VAL A 288 15.40 12.87 -4.49
N ALA A 289 15.45 12.92 -3.15
CA ALA A 289 14.25 13.04 -2.32
C ALA A 289 13.54 14.37 -2.61
N GLY A 290 12.22 14.30 -2.81
CA GLY A 290 11.37 15.45 -3.11
C GLY A 290 10.57 15.96 -1.90
N ASP A 291 9.74 16.97 -2.16
CA ASP A 291 8.80 17.54 -1.18
C ASP A 291 7.48 16.75 -1.10
N GLU A 292 7.38 15.63 -1.79
CA GLU A 292 6.26 14.72 -1.79
C GLU A 292 6.70 13.32 -1.34
N VAL A 293 5.80 12.60 -0.72
CA VAL A 293 5.96 11.19 -0.35
C VAL A 293 5.05 10.35 -1.24
N THR A 294 5.64 9.44 -2.00
CA THR A 294 4.90 8.40 -2.72
C THR A 294 4.43 7.38 -1.72
N VAL A 295 3.13 7.09 -1.74
CA VAL A 295 2.49 6.10 -0.87
C VAL A 295 1.88 5.01 -1.72
N HIS A 296 2.14 3.78 -1.35
CA HIS A 296 1.44 2.61 -1.85
C HIS A 296 0.68 1.95 -0.71
N LEU A 297 -0.58 1.63 -0.96
CA LEU A 297 -1.45 0.84 -0.08
C LEU A 297 -1.86 -0.40 -0.87
N ASP A 298 -1.30 -1.55 -0.55
CA ASP A 298 -1.52 -2.77 -1.32
C ASP A 298 -2.40 -3.76 -0.56
N ALA A 299 -3.44 -4.25 -1.23
CA ALA A 299 -4.15 -5.43 -0.78
C ALA A 299 -3.22 -6.66 -0.88
N GLU A 300 -2.44 -6.75 -1.96
CA GLU A 300 -1.43 -7.80 -2.17
C GLU A 300 -0.24 -7.28 -2.98
N GLN A 301 0.91 -7.93 -2.77
CA GLN A 301 2.11 -7.73 -3.60
C GLN A 301 2.81 -9.08 -3.82
N THR A 302 3.22 -9.33 -5.06
CA THR A 302 4.02 -10.50 -5.44
C THR A 302 5.36 -10.49 -4.69
N GLY A 303 5.81 -11.64 -4.23
CA GLY A 303 7.12 -11.82 -3.62
C GLY A 303 8.26 -11.33 -4.50
N VAL A 304 9.47 -11.31 -3.97
CA VAL A 304 10.64 -10.78 -4.68
C VAL A 304 11.58 -11.87 -5.22
N GLY A 305 11.38 -13.13 -4.82
CA GLY A 305 12.15 -14.26 -5.35
C GLY A 305 13.66 -14.18 -5.11
N THR A 306 14.40 -15.01 -5.85
CA THR A 306 15.87 -15.07 -5.85
C THR A 306 16.45 -15.16 -7.27
N ALA A 307 15.70 -14.72 -8.29
CA ALA A 307 16.00 -14.94 -9.71
C ALA A 307 17.34 -14.38 -10.17
N THR A 308 17.96 -13.44 -9.45
CA THR A 308 19.31 -12.92 -9.77
C THR A 308 20.36 -14.04 -9.79
N CYS A 309 20.22 -15.04 -8.91
CA CYS A 309 21.15 -16.18 -8.84
C CYS A 309 20.47 -17.48 -8.41
N GLY A 310 19.15 -17.57 -8.50
CA GLY A 310 18.36 -18.72 -8.08
C GLY A 310 17.01 -18.78 -8.81
N PRO A 311 16.02 -19.51 -8.28
CA PRO A 311 14.69 -19.61 -8.86
C PRO A 311 13.92 -18.29 -8.73
N ASP A 312 12.93 -18.13 -9.58
CA ASP A 312 11.96 -17.07 -9.50
C ASP A 312 11.03 -17.21 -8.27
N VAL A 313 10.11 -16.27 -8.12
CA VAL A 313 9.07 -16.29 -7.10
C VAL A 313 8.27 -17.59 -7.17
N LEU A 314 8.07 -18.26 -6.05
CA LEU A 314 7.20 -19.44 -6.01
C LEU A 314 5.73 -19.03 -6.28
N PRO A 315 4.95 -19.82 -7.05
CA PRO A 315 3.57 -19.48 -7.43
C PRO A 315 2.65 -19.08 -6.28
N LYS A 316 2.86 -19.64 -5.08
CA LYS A 316 2.08 -19.28 -3.87
C LYS A 316 2.29 -17.84 -3.37
N TYR A 317 3.27 -17.14 -3.90
CA TYR A 317 3.57 -15.75 -3.58
C TYR A 317 3.27 -14.78 -4.72
N TYR A 318 2.61 -15.27 -5.79
CA TYR A 318 2.08 -14.39 -6.82
C TYR A 318 0.80 -13.73 -6.35
N VAL A 319 0.57 -12.51 -6.80
CA VAL A 319 -0.76 -11.90 -6.72
C VAL A 319 -1.66 -12.58 -7.75
N PRO A 320 -2.75 -13.21 -7.33
CA PRO A 320 -3.65 -13.87 -8.26
C PRO A 320 -4.37 -12.84 -9.15
N VAL A 321 -4.40 -13.08 -10.45
CA VAL A 321 -5.11 -12.25 -11.43
C VAL A 321 -6.58 -12.72 -11.49
N VAL A 322 -7.36 -12.25 -10.54
CA VAL A 322 -8.79 -12.58 -10.38
C VAL A 322 -9.57 -11.29 -10.04
N PRO A 323 -10.88 -11.24 -10.33
CA PRO A 323 -11.71 -10.14 -9.84
C PRO A 323 -11.59 -9.99 -8.33
N ARG A 324 -11.27 -8.78 -7.88
CA ARG A 324 -11.12 -8.48 -6.45
C ARG A 324 -11.58 -7.07 -6.11
N THR A 325 -12.25 -6.94 -4.98
CA THR A 325 -12.62 -5.66 -4.39
C THR A 325 -11.92 -5.52 -3.05
N PHE A 326 -11.31 -4.37 -2.81
CA PHE A 326 -10.70 -3.99 -1.54
C PHE A 326 -11.03 -2.54 -1.21
N THR A 327 -11.01 -2.19 0.09
CA THR A 327 -11.36 -0.85 0.55
C THR A 327 -10.33 -0.37 1.56
N PHE A 328 -9.86 0.87 1.38
CA PHE A 328 -9.08 1.57 2.38
C PHE A 328 -9.91 2.69 3.01
N TYR A 329 -9.80 2.83 4.33
CA TYR A 329 -10.43 3.87 5.12
C TYR A 329 -9.37 4.84 5.63
N PHE A 330 -9.65 6.12 5.47
CA PHE A 330 -8.81 7.22 5.93
C PHE A 330 -9.55 7.94 7.05
N SER A 331 -9.07 7.79 8.26
CA SER A 331 -9.70 8.31 9.48
C SER A 331 -8.81 9.37 10.10
N LYS A 332 -9.43 10.48 10.61
CA LYS A 332 -8.70 11.45 11.42
C LYS A 332 -8.25 10.80 12.74
N ARG A 333 -7.04 11.12 13.17
CA ARG A 333 -6.50 10.78 14.48
C ARG A 333 -6.78 11.85 15.51
#